data_040248b154230328dba0be0d5e4948e8
#
_entry.id   040248b154230328dba0be0d5e4948e8
#
_cell.length_a   1.000
_cell.length_b   1.000
_cell.length_c   1.000
_cell.angle_alpha   90.00
_cell.angle_beta   90.00
_cell.angle_gamma   90.00
#
_symmetry.space_group_name_H-M   'P 1'
#
loop_
_entity.id
_entity.type
_entity.pdbx_description
1 polymer ?
#
loop_
_entity_poly.entity_id
_entity_poly.type
_entity_poly.pdbx_seq_one_letter_code
_entity_poly.pdbx_strand_id
1 'polypeptide(L)'
;GRCGRMWQKRGMMGSQSGRCAGPASRRAFLEVGSLALGGLTLPDLLSRRAAARETVGGAVDTSVILIWLQGGPSHMETYDMKPEAPVEYGGLLKPIHTSAPGMNICELLPLHARVAHRFNVIRSISHGFANHAGGAGRFLSGYNPLRPLDPKSQFPCLGPVVSKMLQGKRDLSMPNYVASATNVYGGGSAGLGPAYLPFVIGGDPNSPGFKVNNLSLAPAIRDRLDDRRLLLSGLDGLRRDVDNSRLMDSIDKFNQEAINLLTSDKARRAFDISQEHPRIREKYGRHRWGQRALLARRLVEAGTSFVTMQMQNPGISGGIGNWDIHAVNGHLYDDAKARLPVFDKAISALVDDIYQRGLDKKVMVIVAGEFGRTPRINPQKGTSSKVMQPGRDHYPGAMSVLVSGGGMETGQVIGETTAKGVRP
;
A
#
# COMPACT_ATOMS: atom_id res chain seq x y z
N GLY A 1 -26.10 41.96 59.19
CA GLY A 1 -25.99 43.22 58.39
C GLY A 1 -25.78 42.82 56.93
N ARG A 2 -26.75 42.97 56.20
CA ARG A 2 -26.97 43.67 54.91
C ARG A 2 -25.73 43.75 53.95
N CYS A 3 -26.06 43.41 52.73
CA CYS A 3 -25.80 43.89 51.36
C CYS A 3 -24.98 42.87 50.57
N GLY A 4 -25.42 42.27 49.47
CA GLY A 4 -26.28 42.81 48.43
C GLY A 4 -25.43 43.11 47.19
N ARG A 5 -25.66 42.39 46.11
CA ARG A 5 -25.42 42.61 44.67
C ARG A 5 -24.52 41.61 43.99
N MET A 6 -25.08 40.68 43.26
CA MET A 6 -25.31 40.81 41.80
C MET A 6 -24.01 41.03 40.99
N TRP A 7 -23.49 39.95 40.41
CA TRP A 7 -22.81 39.99 39.12
C TRP A 7 -23.17 38.79 38.25
N GLN A 8 -23.49 39.14 37.07
CA GLN A 8 -24.00 38.48 35.93
C GLN A 8 -23.32 37.16 35.54
N LYS A 9 -24.16 36.31 35.03
CA LYS A 9 -23.88 35.12 34.21
C LYS A 9 -22.90 35.48 33.07
N ARG A 10 -21.76 34.75 33.02
CA ARG A 10 -21.07 34.46 31.77
C ARG A 10 -21.11 32.93 31.58
N GLY A 11 -21.70 32.56 30.44
CA GLY A 11 -21.94 31.20 30.07
C GLY A 11 -20.65 30.36 30.01
N MET A 12 -20.64 29.28 30.73
CA MET A 12 -19.73 28.20 30.54
C MET A 12 -20.10 27.50 29.23
N MET A 13 -19.23 27.62 28.22
CA MET A 13 -19.23 26.73 27.07
C MET A 13 -18.98 25.32 27.59
N GLY A 14 -20.05 24.51 27.62
CA GLY A 14 -19.97 23.10 27.90
C GLY A 14 -19.15 22.40 26.83
N SER A 15 -18.11 21.68 27.23
CA SER A 15 -17.44 20.69 26.42
C SER A 15 -18.47 19.63 26.02
N GLN A 16 -18.85 19.63 24.74
CA GLN A 16 -19.63 18.51 24.21
C GLN A 16 -18.73 17.27 24.17
N SER A 17 -18.91 16.40 25.15
CA SER A 17 -18.46 15.02 25.09
C SER A 17 -19.05 14.38 23.84
N GLY A 18 -18.18 13.93 22.93
CA GLY A 18 -18.57 13.25 21.70
C GLY A 18 -19.32 11.95 22.03
N ARG A 19 -20.63 12.04 22.19
CA ARG A 19 -21.51 10.88 22.10
C ARG A 19 -21.62 10.52 20.64
N CYS A 20 -21.34 9.26 20.31
CA CYS A 20 -21.70 8.69 19.02
C CYS A 20 -23.18 9.05 18.76
N ALA A 21 -23.46 9.72 17.66
CA ALA A 21 -24.81 9.93 17.21
C ALA A 21 -25.43 8.53 17.03
N GLY A 22 -26.49 8.24 17.77
CA GLY A 22 -27.27 7.02 17.59
C GLY A 22 -27.83 6.93 16.18
N PRO A 23 -28.49 5.83 15.80
CA PRO A 23 -29.00 5.64 14.45
C PRO A 23 -29.86 6.83 14.05
N ALA A 24 -29.54 7.41 12.88
CA ALA A 24 -30.27 8.58 12.35
C ALA A 24 -31.78 8.30 12.30
N SER A 25 -32.58 9.23 12.74
CA SER A 25 -34.05 9.10 12.66
C SER A 25 -34.47 9.01 11.18
N ARG A 26 -35.57 8.32 10.88
CA ARG A 26 -36.12 8.24 9.50
C ARG A 26 -36.28 9.62 8.86
N ARG A 27 -36.62 10.63 9.63
CA ARG A 27 -36.74 12.01 9.18
C ARG A 27 -35.39 12.63 8.85
N ALA A 28 -34.38 12.49 9.69
CA ALA A 28 -33.01 12.94 9.40
C ALA A 28 -32.40 12.21 8.20
N PHE A 29 -32.73 10.94 8.00
CA PHE A 29 -32.32 10.17 6.82
C PHE A 29 -32.96 10.72 5.53
N LEU A 30 -34.24 11.12 5.58
CA LEU A 30 -34.95 11.73 4.45
C LEU A 30 -34.50 13.19 4.20
N GLU A 31 -34.19 13.95 5.25
CA GLU A 31 -33.67 15.32 5.13
C GLU A 31 -32.24 15.35 4.52
N VAL A 32 -31.36 14.42 4.88
CA VAL A 32 -30.04 14.26 4.24
C VAL A 32 -30.21 13.82 2.78
N GLY A 33 -31.23 13.00 2.47
CA GLY A 33 -31.52 12.59 1.09
C GLY A 33 -32.04 13.71 0.19
N SER A 34 -32.63 14.78 0.78
CA SER A 34 -33.21 15.91 0.03
C SER A 34 -32.23 17.10 -0.14
N LEU A 35 -31.10 17.13 0.57
CA LEU A 35 -30.08 18.18 0.51
C LEU A 35 -29.00 17.97 -0.54
N ALA A 36 -29.23 17.11 -1.52
CA ALA A 36 -28.29 16.89 -2.63
C ALA A 36 -28.30 18.11 -3.57
N LEU A 37 -27.54 19.11 -3.23
CA LEU A 37 -27.08 20.15 -4.15
C LEU A 37 -26.30 19.49 -5.29
N GLY A 38 -26.95 19.25 -6.43
CA GLY A 38 -26.33 18.68 -7.63
C GLY A 38 -26.96 17.41 -8.19
N GLY A 39 -28.14 16.99 -7.72
CA GLY A 39 -28.94 15.95 -8.41
C GLY A 39 -28.50 14.49 -8.20
N LEU A 40 -27.57 14.20 -7.28
CA LEU A 40 -27.22 12.84 -6.89
C LEU A 40 -27.62 12.57 -5.44
N THR A 41 -28.70 11.84 -5.26
CA THR A 41 -29.11 11.35 -3.95
C THR A 41 -28.35 10.08 -3.57
N LEU A 42 -28.26 9.73 -2.28
CA LEU A 42 -27.70 8.46 -1.84
C LEU A 42 -28.39 7.25 -2.53
N PRO A 43 -29.73 7.22 -2.70
CA PRO A 43 -30.39 6.21 -3.53
C PRO A 43 -29.88 6.17 -4.97
N ASP A 44 -29.65 7.33 -5.62
CA ASP A 44 -29.11 7.39 -6.98
C ASP A 44 -27.66 6.87 -7.04
N LEU A 45 -26.86 7.20 -6.05
CA LEU A 45 -25.50 6.66 -5.94
C LEU A 45 -25.53 5.15 -5.73
N LEU A 46 -26.41 4.65 -4.88
CA LEU A 46 -26.55 3.21 -4.62
C LEU A 46 -27.16 2.48 -5.83
N SER A 47 -28.13 3.08 -6.53
CA SER A 47 -28.71 2.51 -7.75
C SER A 47 -27.71 2.50 -8.92
N ARG A 48 -26.91 3.58 -9.07
CA ARG A 48 -25.81 3.61 -10.06
C ARG A 48 -24.73 2.58 -9.73
N ARG A 49 -24.39 2.37 -8.44
CA ARG A 49 -23.49 1.29 -8.00
C ARG A 49 -24.07 -0.09 -8.26
N ALA A 50 -25.40 -0.28 -8.06
CA ALA A 50 -26.08 -1.54 -8.37
C ALA A 50 -26.11 -1.78 -9.88
N ALA A 51 -26.49 -0.77 -10.67
CA ALA A 51 -26.51 -0.84 -12.13
C ALA A 51 -25.09 -1.06 -12.71
N ALA A 52 -24.06 -0.41 -12.15
CA ALA A 52 -22.68 -0.66 -12.54
C ALA A 52 -22.22 -2.10 -12.19
N ARG A 53 -22.77 -2.70 -11.14
CA ARG A 53 -22.55 -4.12 -10.84
C ARG A 53 -23.25 -5.06 -11.83
N GLU A 54 -24.41 -4.69 -12.30
CA GLU A 54 -25.18 -5.45 -13.31
C GLU A 54 -24.59 -5.33 -14.71
N THR A 55 -24.17 -4.13 -15.11
CA THR A 55 -23.58 -3.86 -16.43
C THR A 55 -22.15 -4.42 -16.58
N VAL A 56 -21.45 -4.69 -15.50
CA VAL A 56 -20.09 -5.26 -15.51
C VAL A 56 -20.10 -6.78 -15.28
N GLY A 57 -21.26 -7.42 -15.36
CA GLY A 57 -21.37 -8.90 -15.39
C GLY A 57 -20.60 -9.61 -14.26
N GLY A 58 -21.05 -9.45 -13.03
CA GLY A 58 -20.45 -10.10 -11.85
C GLY A 58 -19.56 -9.17 -11.04
N ALA A 59 -19.35 -9.51 -9.78
CA ALA A 59 -18.44 -8.77 -8.89
C ALA A 59 -17.08 -8.63 -9.57
N VAL A 60 -16.64 -7.39 -9.83
CA VAL A 60 -15.31 -7.15 -10.40
C VAL A 60 -14.29 -7.67 -9.41
N ASP A 61 -13.63 -8.75 -9.78
CA ASP A 61 -12.65 -9.45 -8.95
C ASP A 61 -11.33 -8.66 -9.00
N THR A 62 -11.32 -7.50 -8.32
CA THR A 62 -10.18 -6.59 -8.33
C THR A 62 -9.10 -7.08 -7.40
N SER A 63 -7.89 -7.21 -7.92
CA SER A 63 -6.68 -7.45 -7.15
C SER A 63 -5.93 -6.14 -6.93
N VAL A 64 -5.16 -6.06 -5.84
CA VAL A 64 -4.38 -4.87 -5.48
C VAL A 64 -2.90 -5.21 -5.39
N ILE A 65 -2.07 -4.39 -6.03
CA ILE A 65 -0.63 -4.36 -5.84
C ILE A 65 -0.29 -3.08 -5.07
N LEU A 66 0.13 -3.23 -3.83
CA LEU A 66 0.67 -2.14 -3.01
C LEU A 66 2.20 -2.15 -3.10
N ILE A 67 2.76 -1.15 -3.74
CA ILE A 67 4.20 -0.87 -3.73
C ILE A 67 4.48 0.04 -2.54
N TRP A 68 5.15 -0.52 -1.54
CA TRP A 68 5.42 0.19 -0.30
C TRP A 68 6.82 0.80 -0.28
N LEU A 69 6.89 2.12 -0.18
CA LEU A 69 8.11 2.92 -0.16
C LEU A 69 8.47 3.26 1.28
N GLN A 70 8.89 2.24 2.03
CA GLN A 70 9.17 2.38 3.45
C GLN A 70 10.24 3.41 3.73
N GLY A 71 9.93 4.31 4.64
CA GLY A 71 10.76 5.45 5.00
C GLY A 71 10.12 6.79 4.61
N GLY A 72 9.12 6.78 3.74
CA GLY A 72 8.39 7.97 3.29
C GLY A 72 9.12 8.73 2.18
N PRO A 73 8.69 8.56 0.93
CA PRO A 73 9.27 9.26 -0.22
C PRO A 73 8.95 10.76 -0.15
N SER A 74 9.90 11.59 -0.57
CA SER A 74 9.66 13.02 -0.69
C SER A 74 8.70 13.33 -1.84
N HIS A 75 7.59 14.00 -1.53
CA HIS A 75 6.68 14.51 -2.55
C HIS A 75 7.32 15.60 -3.39
N MET A 76 8.24 16.38 -2.80
CA MET A 76 8.93 17.51 -3.44
C MET A 76 9.92 17.08 -4.53
N GLU A 77 10.57 15.93 -4.38
CA GLU A 77 11.52 15.37 -5.36
C GLU A 77 10.88 14.32 -6.29
N THR A 78 9.56 14.10 -6.21
CA THR A 78 8.88 13.10 -7.05
C THR A 78 7.71 13.67 -7.82
N TYR A 79 6.53 13.76 -7.19
CA TYR A 79 5.28 14.00 -7.90
C TYR A 79 4.64 15.36 -7.62
N ASP A 80 5.12 16.14 -6.64
CA ASP A 80 4.55 17.42 -6.25
C ASP A 80 5.64 18.50 -6.14
N MET A 81 6.38 18.67 -7.20
CA MET A 81 7.48 19.64 -7.31
C MET A 81 6.95 21.08 -7.29
N LYS A 82 7.70 21.97 -6.66
CA LYS A 82 7.38 23.40 -6.51
C LYS A 82 8.52 24.26 -7.09
N PRO A 83 8.70 24.31 -8.42
CA PRO A 83 9.83 24.99 -9.03
C PRO A 83 9.83 26.49 -8.77
N GLU A 84 8.66 27.09 -8.57
CA GLU A 84 8.52 28.53 -8.26
C GLU A 84 8.72 28.85 -6.77
N ALA A 85 8.86 27.86 -5.90
CA ALA A 85 9.15 28.07 -4.51
C ALA A 85 10.63 28.49 -4.33
N PRO A 86 10.98 29.24 -3.26
CA PRO A 86 12.38 29.50 -2.93
C PRO A 86 13.21 28.20 -2.90
N VAL A 87 14.50 28.29 -3.25
CA VAL A 87 15.37 27.11 -3.44
C VAL A 87 15.44 26.19 -2.23
N GLU A 88 15.30 26.74 -1.04
CA GLU A 88 15.26 25.98 0.22
C GLU A 88 13.98 25.13 0.38
N TYR A 89 12.98 25.28 -0.51
CA TYR A 89 11.78 24.47 -0.64
C TYR A 89 11.80 23.68 -1.94
N GLY A 90 11.83 24.34 -3.08
CA GLY A 90 11.75 23.74 -4.42
C GLY A 90 12.95 22.86 -4.77
N GLY A 91 14.10 23.14 -4.19
CA GLY A 91 15.30 22.34 -4.41
C GLY A 91 15.96 22.57 -5.76
N LEU A 92 16.80 21.59 -6.18
CA LEU A 92 17.61 21.71 -7.41
C LEU A 92 17.07 20.91 -8.59
N LEU A 93 16.21 19.90 -8.34
CA LEU A 93 15.65 19.08 -9.40
C LEU A 93 14.55 19.82 -10.16
N LYS A 94 14.43 19.52 -11.44
CA LYS A 94 13.49 20.19 -12.34
C LYS A 94 12.28 19.34 -12.64
N PRO A 95 11.09 19.92 -12.81
CA PRO A 95 9.93 19.21 -13.34
C PRO A 95 10.06 18.97 -14.84
N ILE A 96 9.53 17.86 -15.31
CA ILE A 96 9.33 17.57 -16.73
C ILE A 96 7.84 17.36 -17.03
N HIS A 97 7.45 17.68 -18.27
CA HIS A 97 6.12 17.40 -18.80
C HIS A 97 5.91 15.90 -18.97
N THR A 98 4.67 15.49 -18.83
CA THR A 98 4.28 14.09 -18.96
C THR A 98 3.29 13.87 -20.12
N SER A 99 2.98 12.61 -20.41
CA SER A 99 1.91 12.24 -21.33
C SER A 99 0.49 12.57 -20.83
N ALA A 100 0.34 13.02 -19.58
CA ALA A 100 -0.91 13.49 -19.02
C ALA A 100 -0.88 15.03 -18.92
N PRO A 101 -1.76 15.75 -19.63
CA PRO A 101 -1.79 17.21 -19.57
C PRO A 101 -1.94 17.76 -18.15
N GLY A 102 -1.15 18.77 -17.81
CA GLY A 102 -1.16 19.37 -16.46
C GLY A 102 -0.43 18.60 -15.37
N MET A 103 0.05 17.39 -15.66
CA MET A 103 0.87 16.62 -14.72
C MET A 103 2.35 16.82 -15.04
N ASN A 104 3.08 17.46 -14.10
CA ASN A 104 4.53 17.56 -14.11
C ASN A 104 5.11 16.76 -12.95
N ILE A 105 6.23 16.07 -13.21
CA ILE A 105 6.93 15.24 -12.24
C ILE A 105 8.44 15.45 -12.33
N CYS A 106 9.20 14.88 -11.41
CA CYS A 106 10.65 15.02 -11.37
C CYS A 106 11.34 14.54 -12.67
N GLU A 107 12.35 15.28 -13.11
CA GLU A 107 13.18 14.96 -14.28
C GLU A 107 13.87 13.60 -14.23
N LEU A 108 14.05 13.05 -13.03
CA LEU A 108 14.62 11.70 -12.81
C LEU A 108 13.60 10.57 -13.00
N LEU A 109 12.36 10.90 -13.42
CA LEU A 109 11.27 9.94 -13.67
C LEU A 109 10.77 9.98 -15.14
N PRO A 110 11.67 9.94 -16.16
CA PRO A 110 11.26 10.11 -17.56
C PRO A 110 10.39 8.95 -18.09
N LEU A 111 10.52 7.74 -17.54
CA LEU A 111 9.69 6.61 -17.95
C LEU A 111 8.28 6.70 -17.34
N HIS A 112 8.14 7.17 -16.09
CA HIS A 112 6.84 7.54 -15.53
C HIS A 112 6.16 8.61 -16.40
N ALA A 113 6.90 9.65 -16.81
CA ALA A 113 6.37 10.72 -17.65
C ALA A 113 5.72 10.19 -18.94
N ARG A 114 6.29 9.15 -19.56
CA ARG A 114 5.76 8.51 -20.76
C ARG A 114 4.45 7.75 -20.55
N VAL A 115 4.23 7.21 -19.36
CA VAL A 115 3.05 6.40 -19.04
C VAL A 115 2.08 7.12 -18.11
N ALA A 116 2.25 8.43 -17.88
CA ALA A 116 1.47 9.22 -16.93
C ALA A 116 -0.04 9.22 -17.22
N HIS A 117 -0.44 9.09 -18.49
CA HIS A 117 -1.83 8.91 -18.89
C HIS A 117 -2.50 7.64 -18.34
N ARG A 118 -1.73 6.71 -17.74
CA ARG A 118 -2.20 5.44 -17.15
C ARG A 118 -2.22 5.43 -15.64
N PHE A 119 -1.92 6.54 -14.98
CA PHE A 119 -2.02 6.64 -13.52
C PHE A 119 -2.51 8.02 -13.08
N ASN A 120 -2.97 8.10 -11.85
CA ASN A 120 -3.29 9.34 -11.17
C ASN A 120 -2.26 9.60 -10.07
N VAL A 121 -2.02 10.87 -9.78
CA VAL A 121 -1.24 11.30 -8.61
C VAL A 121 -2.16 12.04 -7.65
N ILE A 122 -2.29 11.54 -6.42
CA ILE A 122 -3.03 12.17 -5.35
C ILE A 122 -2.04 12.97 -4.50
N ARG A 123 -2.16 14.31 -4.46
CA ARG A 123 -1.26 15.22 -3.75
C ARG A 123 -1.83 15.72 -2.43
N SER A 124 -3.09 15.41 -2.14
CA SER A 124 -3.85 15.95 -1.00
C SER A 124 -3.98 14.97 0.16
N ILE A 125 -3.01 14.06 0.34
CA ILE A 125 -3.00 13.12 1.46
C ILE A 125 -2.16 13.69 2.59
N SER A 126 -2.73 13.70 3.80
CA SER A 126 -2.07 14.13 5.02
C SER A 126 -2.59 13.38 6.25
N HIS A 127 -1.79 13.33 7.30
CA HIS A 127 -2.17 12.81 8.61
C HIS A 127 -1.30 13.42 9.72
N GLY A 128 -1.47 12.99 10.98
CA GLY A 128 -0.79 13.58 12.14
C GLY A 128 0.41 12.81 12.69
N PHE A 129 0.89 11.73 12.04
CA PHE A 129 1.89 10.84 12.61
C PHE A 129 3.23 10.94 11.89
N ALA A 130 4.22 11.55 12.53
CA ALA A 130 5.58 11.77 11.99
C ALA A 130 6.58 10.65 12.33
N ASN A 131 6.14 9.55 12.91
CA ASN A 131 6.96 8.37 13.15
C ASN A 131 6.53 7.19 12.26
N HIS A 132 7.47 6.30 11.91
CA HIS A 132 7.22 5.24 10.94
C HIS A 132 6.06 4.30 11.32
N ALA A 133 6.00 3.85 12.57
CA ALA A 133 4.97 2.93 13.02
C ALA A 133 3.57 3.58 13.00
N GLY A 134 3.47 4.81 13.49
CA GLY A 134 2.22 5.56 13.49
C GLY A 134 1.75 5.95 12.09
N GLY A 135 2.65 6.45 11.25
CA GLY A 135 2.35 6.80 9.86
C GLY A 135 1.90 5.59 9.05
N ALA A 136 2.66 4.50 9.11
CA ALA A 136 2.32 3.25 8.44
C ALA A 136 1.01 2.64 8.96
N GLY A 137 0.82 2.60 10.28
CA GLY A 137 -0.43 2.14 10.89
C GLY A 137 -1.63 2.96 10.41
N ARG A 138 -1.51 4.30 10.36
CA ARG A 138 -2.55 5.20 9.86
C ARG A 138 -2.87 4.94 8.40
N PHE A 139 -1.87 4.88 7.53
CA PHE A 139 -2.06 4.69 6.10
C PHE A 139 -2.63 3.31 5.77
N LEU A 140 -2.06 2.25 6.35
CA LEU A 140 -2.41 0.88 6.00
C LEU A 140 -3.73 0.41 6.59
N SER A 141 -4.17 0.96 7.73
CA SER A 141 -5.42 0.56 8.40
C SER A 141 -6.56 1.55 8.22
N GLY A 142 -6.26 2.82 7.91
CA GLY A 142 -7.24 3.92 7.89
C GLY A 142 -7.61 4.45 9.28
N TYR A 143 -7.14 3.83 10.38
CA TYR A 143 -7.42 4.23 11.75
C TYR A 143 -6.26 4.98 12.38
N ASN A 144 -6.55 5.86 13.35
CA ASN A 144 -5.52 6.50 14.14
C ASN A 144 -4.94 5.48 15.14
N PRO A 145 -3.62 5.22 15.11
CA PRO A 145 -2.99 4.33 16.07
C PRO A 145 -3.15 4.85 17.50
N LEU A 146 -3.56 3.96 18.42
CA LEU A 146 -3.70 4.30 19.83
C LEU A 146 -2.33 4.46 20.51
N ARG A 147 -1.33 3.72 20.03
CA ARG A 147 0.06 3.73 20.48
C ARG A 147 0.96 3.91 19.25
N PRO A 148 1.17 5.15 18.78
CA PRO A 148 1.84 5.41 17.51
C PRO A 148 3.31 4.93 17.43
N LEU A 149 3.98 4.79 18.57
CA LEU A 149 5.38 4.31 18.64
C LEU A 149 5.48 2.78 18.68
N ASP A 150 4.38 2.07 18.90
CA ASP A 150 4.36 0.61 18.92
C ASP A 150 4.42 0.07 17.48
N PRO A 151 5.44 -0.73 17.11
CA PRO A 151 5.55 -1.30 15.77
C PRO A 151 4.51 -2.39 15.48
N LYS A 152 3.81 -2.87 16.51
CA LYS A 152 2.74 -3.86 16.37
C LYS A 152 1.47 -3.19 15.88
N SER A 153 0.85 -3.80 14.89
CA SER A 153 -0.44 -3.35 14.37
C SER A 153 -1.53 -3.41 15.46
N GLN A 154 -2.23 -2.32 15.67
CA GLN A 154 -3.35 -2.21 16.62
C GLN A 154 -4.69 -2.36 15.92
N PHE A 155 -4.74 -2.11 14.63
CA PHE A 155 -5.90 -2.30 13.76
C PHE A 155 -5.49 -3.16 12.57
N PRO A 156 -6.40 -3.98 12.04
CA PRO A 156 -6.07 -4.79 10.87
C PRO A 156 -5.79 -3.90 9.66
N CYS A 157 -4.71 -4.19 8.97
CA CYS A 157 -4.36 -3.53 7.73
C CYS A 157 -5.18 -4.06 6.57
N LEU A 158 -5.17 -3.34 5.44
CA LEU A 158 -6.00 -3.65 4.28
C LEU A 158 -5.77 -5.07 3.75
N GLY A 159 -4.51 -5.53 3.65
CA GLY A 159 -4.21 -6.89 3.17
C GLY A 159 -4.87 -8.01 3.98
N PRO A 160 -4.70 -8.07 5.31
CA PRO A 160 -5.43 -8.99 6.17
C PRO A 160 -6.95 -8.89 6.08
N VAL A 161 -7.51 -7.67 5.95
CA VAL A 161 -8.95 -7.48 5.76
C VAL A 161 -9.41 -8.12 4.45
N VAL A 162 -8.72 -7.87 3.35
CA VAL A 162 -9.01 -8.49 2.04
C VAL A 162 -8.89 -10.01 2.12
N SER A 163 -7.83 -10.52 2.76
CA SER A 163 -7.64 -11.96 2.95
C SER A 163 -8.82 -12.59 3.68
N LYS A 164 -9.30 -11.96 4.76
CA LYS A 164 -10.48 -12.43 5.51
C LYS A 164 -11.77 -12.37 4.68
N MET A 165 -12.01 -11.28 4.00
CA MET A 165 -13.25 -11.07 3.22
C MET A 165 -13.37 -12.01 2.03
N LEU A 166 -12.25 -12.45 1.46
CA LEU A 166 -12.19 -13.33 0.30
C LEU A 166 -11.91 -14.79 0.66
N GLN A 167 -11.81 -15.12 1.93
CA GLN A 167 -11.63 -16.50 2.40
C GLN A 167 -12.75 -17.40 1.88
N GLY A 168 -12.38 -18.49 1.18
CA GLY A 168 -13.33 -19.44 0.59
C GLY A 168 -14.14 -18.93 -0.61
N LYS A 169 -13.88 -17.70 -1.07
CA LYS A 169 -14.59 -17.10 -2.21
C LYS A 169 -13.78 -17.09 -3.51
N ARG A 170 -12.50 -17.39 -3.44
CA ARG A 170 -11.57 -17.44 -4.58
C ARG A 170 -10.90 -18.81 -4.69
N ASP A 171 -10.21 -19.00 -5.81
CA ASP A 171 -9.38 -20.17 -6.06
C ASP A 171 -8.34 -20.36 -4.95
N LEU A 172 -8.46 -21.45 -4.22
CA LEU A 172 -7.58 -21.78 -3.10
C LEU A 172 -6.16 -22.18 -3.54
N SER A 173 -5.90 -22.23 -4.84
CA SER A 173 -4.56 -22.54 -5.38
C SER A 173 -3.55 -21.40 -5.23
N MET A 174 -4.02 -20.18 -4.93
CA MET A 174 -3.19 -18.99 -4.69
C MET A 174 -3.51 -18.36 -3.34
N PRO A 175 -2.50 -17.85 -2.60
CA PRO A 175 -2.75 -17.10 -1.37
C PRO A 175 -3.54 -15.82 -1.69
N ASN A 176 -4.52 -15.49 -0.86
CA ASN A 176 -5.25 -14.23 -0.99
C ASN A 176 -4.37 -13.01 -0.74
N TYR A 177 -3.38 -13.13 0.14
CA TYR A 177 -2.45 -12.05 0.47
C TYR A 177 -1.00 -12.53 0.45
N VAL A 178 -0.15 -11.85 -0.31
CA VAL A 178 1.29 -12.11 -0.44
C VAL A 178 2.07 -10.84 -0.14
N ALA A 179 3.20 -10.97 0.57
CA ALA A 179 4.11 -9.85 0.82
C ALA A 179 5.58 -10.23 0.54
N SER A 180 6.36 -9.28 0.01
CA SER A 180 7.75 -9.50 -0.42
C SER A 180 8.77 -9.25 0.67
N ALA A 181 8.55 -9.43 1.88
CA ALA A 181 9.45 -9.37 3.02
C ALA A 181 8.61 -9.29 4.29
N THR A 182 9.29 -9.33 5.43
CA THR A 182 8.68 -9.15 6.75
C THR A 182 7.74 -7.95 6.81
N ASN A 183 6.81 -8.02 7.71
CA ASN A 183 5.76 -7.03 7.93
C ASN A 183 6.22 -5.58 7.74
N VAL A 184 5.44 -4.82 6.98
CA VAL A 184 5.51 -3.36 7.01
C VAL A 184 5.33 -2.89 8.46
N TYR A 185 6.09 -1.92 8.91
CA TYR A 185 5.90 -1.30 10.23
C TYR A 185 4.42 -0.94 10.41
N GLY A 186 3.86 -1.27 11.56
CA GLY A 186 2.45 -1.04 11.82
C GLY A 186 1.49 -1.88 10.96
N GLY A 187 1.99 -2.72 10.05
CA GLY A 187 1.21 -3.65 9.25
C GLY A 187 0.94 -4.95 10.00
N GLY A 188 -0.27 -5.48 9.91
CA GLY A 188 -0.60 -6.76 10.53
C GLY A 188 -2.09 -7.04 10.56
N SER A 189 -2.45 -8.21 11.09
CA SER A 189 -3.83 -8.66 11.17
C SER A 189 -4.56 -8.20 12.43
N ALA A 190 -3.83 -7.70 13.46
CA ALA A 190 -4.38 -7.30 14.75
C ALA A 190 -5.38 -8.35 15.29
N GLY A 191 -6.58 -7.92 15.71
CA GLY A 191 -7.63 -8.79 16.22
C GLY A 191 -8.23 -9.79 15.22
N LEU A 192 -7.86 -9.75 13.92
CA LEU A 192 -8.31 -10.76 12.96
C LEU A 192 -7.61 -12.11 13.14
N GLY A 193 -6.42 -12.12 13.76
CA GLY A 193 -5.63 -13.31 13.98
C GLY A 193 -4.58 -13.60 12.89
N PRO A 194 -3.64 -14.52 13.18
CA PRO A 194 -2.49 -14.81 12.32
C PRO A 194 -2.84 -15.50 11.00
N ALA A 195 -3.98 -16.16 10.89
CA ALA A 195 -4.44 -16.82 9.67
C ALA A 195 -4.61 -15.88 8.46
N TYR A 196 -4.72 -14.57 8.70
CA TYR A 196 -4.90 -13.57 7.64
C TYR A 196 -3.62 -12.77 7.34
N LEU A 197 -2.50 -13.12 7.97
CA LEU A 197 -1.20 -12.57 7.63
C LEU A 197 -0.79 -12.97 6.20
N PRO A 198 0.11 -12.22 5.55
CA PRO A 198 0.53 -12.54 4.19
C PRO A 198 1.35 -13.83 4.14
N PHE A 199 1.26 -14.52 3.02
CA PHE A 199 2.32 -15.43 2.60
C PHE A 199 3.57 -14.60 2.26
N VAL A 200 4.64 -14.75 3.05
CA VAL A 200 5.83 -13.91 2.92
C VAL A 200 6.83 -14.55 1.97
N ILE A 201 7.24 -13.79 0.94
CA ILE A 201 8.28 -14.17 0.00
C ILE A 201 9.59 -13.55 0.47
N GLY A 202 10.54 -14.39 0.88
CA GLY A 202 11.91 -13.95 1.19
C GLY A 202 12.77 -13.79 -0.05
N GLY A 203 13.96 -13.21 0.14
CA GLY A 203 15.00 -13.16 -0.87
C GLY A 203 14.87 -12.07 -1.94
N ASP A 204 15.70 -12.19 -2.95
CA ASP A 204 15.75 -11.27 -4.09
C ASP A 204 15.39 -12.00 -5.38
N PRO A 205 14.26 -11.67 -6.01
CA PRO A 205 13.85 -12.32 -7.26
C PRO A 205 14.83 -12.08 -8.43
N ASN A 206 15.73 -11.12 -8.30
CA ASN A 206 16.79 -10.91 -9.30
C ASN A 206 17.98 -11.86 -9.16
N SER A 207 18.17 -12.47 -7.99
CA SER A 207 19.30 -13.35 -7.73
C SER A 207 19.22 -14.63 -8.57
N PRO A 208 20.37 -15.13 -9.06
CA PRO A 208 20.43 -16.45 -9.67
C PRO A 208 19.93 -17.52 -8.69
N GLY A 209 19.11 -18.44 -9.18
CA GLY A 209 18.56 -19.51 -8.33
C GLY A 209 17.53 -19.08 -7.29
N PHE A 210 16.94 -17.87 -7.42
CA PHE A 210 15.83 -17.45 -6.57
C PHE A 210 14.73 -18.50 -6.58
N LYS A 211 14.37 -18.96 -5.40
CA LYS A 211 13.25 -19.87 -5.14
C LYS A 211 12.47 -19.37 -3.93
N VAL A 212 11.18 -19.49 -4.00
CA VAL A 212 10.33 -19.22 -2.85
C VAL A 212 10.33 -20.49 -1.98
N ASN A 213 10.79 -20.36 -0.75
CA ASN A 213 10.83 -21.46 0.20
C ASN A 213 9.43 -21.99 0.46
N ASN A 214 9.34 -23.30 0.72
CA ASN A 214 8.10 -23.98 1.04
C ASN A 214 7.02 -24.02 -0.08
N LEU A 215 7.38 -23.83 -1.34
CA LEU A 215 6.50 -24.05 -2.48
C LEU A 215 6.71 -25.41 -3.18
N SER A 216 7.60 -26.24 -2.68
CA SER A 216 7.81 -27.59 -3.20
C SER A 216 7.87 -28.60 -2.07
N LEU A 217 7.06 -29.62 -2.17
CA LEU A 217 7.18 -30.82 -1.35
C LEU A 217 8.21 -31.74 -1.97
N ALA A 218 9.11 -32.30 -1.15
CA ALA A 218 9.94 -33.40 -1.60
C ALA A 218 9.04 -34.54 -2.11
N PRO A 219 9.42 -35.24 -3.20
CA PRO A 219 8.59 -36.28 -3.78
C PRO A 219 8.08 -37.31 -2.75
N ALA A 220 8.96 -37.76 -1.87
CA ALA A 220 8.63 -38.70 -0.78
C ALA A 220 7.60 -38.15 0.25
N ILE A 221 7.43 -36.83 0.33
CA ILE A 221 6.42 -36.20 1.20
C ILE A 221 5.11 -36.05 0.45
N ARG A 222 5.16 -35.77 -0.86
CA ARG A 222 3.98 -35.67 -1.73
C ARG A 222 3.17 -36.94 -1.74
N ASP A 223 3.83 -38.08 -1.92
CA ASP A 223 3.21 -39.40 -2.00
C ASP A 223 2.52 -39.83 -0.68
N ARG A 224 2.96 -39.26 0.44
CA ARG A 224 2.41 -39.54 1.78
C ARG A 224 1.50 -38.43 2.32
N LEU A 225 1.18 -37.45 1.49
CA LEU A 225 0.43 -36.28 1.94
C LEU A 225 -1.02 -36.64 2.32
N ASP A 226 -1.63 -37.52 1.53
CA ASP A 226 -3.01 -37.95 1.76
C ASP A 226 -3.13 -38.82 3.03
N ASP A 227 -2.15 -39.69 3.28
CA ASP A 227 -2.08 -40.48 4.53
C ASP A 227 -1.92 -39.56 5.76
N ARG A 228 -1.11 -38.53 5.64
CA ARG A 228 -0.93 -37.52 6.72
C ARG A 228 -2.19 -36.69 6.94
N ARG A 229 -2.93 -36.35 5.87
CA ARG A 229 -4.21 -35.64 5.97
C ARG A 229 -5.26 -36.47 6.72
N LEU A 230 -5.36 -37.76 6.41
CA LEU A 230 -6.25 -38.70 7.09
C LEU A 230 -5.89 -38.84 8.59
N LEU A 231 -4.61 -38.95 8.92
CA LEU A 231 -4.13 -39.01 10.29
C LEU A 231 -4.40 -37.73 11.06
N LEU A 232 -4.12 -36.54 10.47
CA LEU A 232 -4.41 -35.27 11.08
C LEU A 232 -5.91 -35.07 11.30
N SER A 233 -6.76 -35.39 10.31
CA SER A 233 -8.21 -35.26 10.46
C SER A 233 -8.78 -36.17 11.54
N GLY A 234 -8.21 -37.36 11.73
CA GLY A 234 -8.59 -38.27 12.82
C GLY A 234 -8.21 -37.75 14.22
N LEU A 235 -7.02 -37.17 14.36
CA LEU A 235 -6.54 -36.57 15.60
C LEU A 235 -7.26 -35.24 15.93
N ASP A 236 -7.57 -34.44 14.90
CA ASP A 236 -8.25 -33.17 15.05
C ASP A 236 -9.74 -33.35 15.37
N GLY A 237 -10.36 -34.46 14.96
CA GLY A 237 -11.71 -34.85 15.36
C GLY A 237 -11.83 -35.01 16.87
N LEU A 238 -10.85 -35.64 17.51
CA LEU A 238 -10.79 -35.80 18.98
C LEU A 238 -10.55 -34.48 19.74
N ARG A 239 -9.84 -33.52 19.10
CA ARG A 239 -9.57 -32.21 19.71
C ARG A 239 -10.73 -31.23 19.55
N ARG A 240 -11.53 -31.34 18.48
CA ARG A 240 -12.69 -30.46 18.25
C ARG A 240 -13.78 -30.58 19.30
N ASP A 241 -13.96 -31.78 19.84
CA ASP A 241 -14.95 -32.01 20.90
C ASP A 241 -14.63 -31.26 22.20
N VAL A 242 -13.41 -30.73 22.35
CA VAL A 242 -12.91 -29.99 23.50
C VAL A 242 -12.70 -28.49 23.22
N ASP A 243 -12.64 -28.07 21.93
CA ASP A 243 -12.32 -26.68 21.54
C ASP A 243 -13.55 -25.81 21.27
N ASN A 244 -14.01 -25.10 22.31
CA ASN A 244 -15.08 -24.10 22.22
C ASN A 244 -14.64 -22.77 21.56
N SER A 245 -13.36 -22.59 21.21
CA SER A 245 -12.78 -21.31 20.77
C SER A 245 -12.79 -21.09 19.25
N ARG A 246 -13.16 -22.11 18.44
CA ARG A 246 -13.02 -22.13 16.98
C ARG A 246 -11.59 -21.92 16.46
N LEU A 247 -10.60 -22.04 17.33
CA LEU A 247 -9.20 -21.91 16.98
C LEU A 247 -8.77 -23.05 16.05
N MET A 248 -9.29 -24.28 16.30
CA MET A 248 -9.01 -25.45 15.48
C MET A 248 -9.57 -25.31 14.05
N ASP A 249 -10.76 -24.76 13.87
CA ASP A 249 -11.32 -24.47 12.54
C ASP A 249 -10.43 -23.53 11.71
N SER A 250 -9.79 -22.57 12.39
CA SER A 250 -8.87 -21.63 11.75
C SER A 250 -7.55 -22.29 11.37
N ILE A 251 -7.05 -23.22 12.19
CA ILE A 251 -5.83 -24.01 11.93
C ILE A 251 -6.08 -24.97 10.76
N ASP A 252 -7.21 -25.63 10.72
CA ASP A 252 -7.58 -26.56 9.63
C ASP A 252 -7.66 -25.86 8.27
N LYS A 253 -8.28 -24.69 8.25
CA LYS A 253 -8.34 -23.86 7.03
C LYS A 253 -6.97 -23.42 6.58
N PHE A 254 -6.14 -22.97 7.51
CA PHE A 254 -4.75 -22.57 7.23
C PHE A 254 -3.94 -23.75 6.68
N ASN A 255 -4.07 -24.93 7.28
CA ASN A 255 -3.41 -26.15 6.80
C ASN A 255 -3.90 -26.53 5.39
N GLN A 256 -5.20 -26.42 5.13
CA GLN A 256 -5.77 -26.71 3.82
C GLN A 256 -5.27 -25.71 2.75
N GLU A 257 -5.24 -24.42 3.05
CA GLU A 257 -4.69 -23.41 2.14
C GLU A 257 -3.21 -23.65 1.87
N ALA A 258 -2.43 -24.00 2.90
CA ALA A 258 -1.02 -24.35 2.75
C ALA A 258 -0.81 -25.58 1.87
N ILE A 259 -1.60 -26.62 2.03
CA ILE A 259 -1.55 -27.84 1.21
C ILE A 259 -1.91 -27.52 -0.24
N ASN A 260 -3.00 -26.79 -0.47
CA ASN A 260 -3.42 -26.39 -1.80
C ASN A 260 -2.34 -25.59 -2.52
N LEU A 261 -1.68 -24.67 -1.82
CA LEU A 261 -0.56 -23.89 -2.33
C LEU A 261 0.63 -24.80 -2.71
N LEU A 262 1.00 -25.73 -1.83
CA LEU A 262 2.14 -26.62 -2.01
C LEU A 262 1.95 -27.63 -3.16
N THR A 263 0.69 -28.01 -3.45
CA THR A 263 0.33 -28.95 -4.51
C THR A 263 -0.01 -28.26 -5.84
N SER A 264 -0.15 -26.93 -5.84
CA SER A 264 -0.58 -26.14 -6.99
C SER A 264 0.55 -25.92 -8.00
N ASP A 265 0.41 -26.45 -9.20
CA ASP A 265 1.30 -26.11 -10.33
C ASP A 265 1.13 -24.65 -10.77
N LYS A 266 -0.06 -24.10 -10.62
CA LYS A 266 -0.35 -22.68 -10.89
C LYS A 266 0.45 -21.78 -9.97
N ALA A 267 0.47 -22.08 -8.67
CA ALA A 267 1.27 -21.34 -7.70
C ALA A 267 2.76 -21.44 -8.03
N ARG A 268 3.29 -22.63 -8.23
CA ARG A 268 4.71 -22.81 -8.59
C ARG A 268 5.10 -21.99 -9.81
N ARG A 269 4.31 -22.01 -10.88
CA ARG A 269 4.56 -21.20 -12.07
C ARG A 269 4.45 -19.70 -11.81
N ALA A 270 3.49 -19.26 -11.01
CA ALA A 270 3.33 -17.83 -10.69
C ALA A 270 4.53 -17.26 -9.93
N PHE A 271 5.04 -18.00 -8.96
CA PHE A 271 6.21 -17.60 -8.17
C PHE A 271 7.56 -17.78 -8.91
N ASP A 272 7.61 -18.59 -9.94
CA ASP A 272 8.82 -18.82 -10.73
C ASP A 272 9.03 -17.73 -11.78
N ILE A 273 9.77 -16.71 -11.38
CA ILE A 273 10.08 -15.57 -12.26
C ILE A 273 11.01 -15.95 -13.43
N SER A 274 11.68 -17.11 -13.39
CA SER A 274 12.53 -17.56 -14.48
C SER A 274 11.76 -17.90 -15.75
N GLN A 275 10.47 -18.20 -15.61
CA GLN A 275 9.54 -18.46 -16.71
C GLN A 275 9.14 -17.21 -17.49
N GLU A 276 9.46 -16.03 -16.97
CA GLU A 276 9.17 -14.79 -17.68
C GLU A 276 10.21 -14.53 -18.77
N HIS A 277 9.73 -14.04 -19.91
CA HIS A 277 10.61 -13.77 -21.05
C HIS A 277 11.73 -12.78 -20.66
N PRO A 278 13.01 -13.00 -21.05
CA PRO A 278 14.14 -12.15 -20.66
C PRO A 278 13.91 -10.66 -20.99
N ARG A 279 13.31 -10.32 -22.13
CA ARG A 279 12.99 -8.93 -22.51
C ARG A 279 12.02 -8.26 -21.54
N ILE A 280 11.05 -8.99 -21.00
CA ILE A 280 10.13 -8.46 -19.98
C ILE A 280 10.88 -8.22 -18.67
N ARG A 281 11.71 -9.16 -18.25
CA ARG A 281 12.57 -8.99 -17.08
C ARG A 281 13.50 -7.77 -17.20
N GLU A 282 14.06 -7.52 -18.40
CA GLU A 282 14.86 -6.34 -18.70
C GLU A 282 14.04 -5.04 -18.66
N LYS A 283 12.80 -5.06 -19.19
CA LYS A 283 11.87 -3.92 -19.17
C LYS A 283 11.64 -3.42 -17.74
N TYR A 284 11.42 -4.34 -16.79
CA TYR A 284 11.25 -4.02 -15.36
C TYR A 284 12.57 -3.62 -14.66
N GLY A 285 13.71 -3.98 -15.23
CA GLY A 285 15.04 -3.80 -14.66
C GLY A 285 15.56 -5.02 -13.90
N ARG A 286 16.83 -5.39 -14.16
CA ARG A 286 17.54 -6.51 -13.52
C ARG A 286 18.08 -6.10 -12.15
N HIS A 287 17.18 -5.70 -11.28
CA HIS A 287 17.44 -5.34 -9.89
C HIS A 287 16.24 -5.74 -9.03
N ARG A 288 16.44 -5.81 -7.73
CA ARG A 288 15.43 -6.30 -6.76
C ARG A 288 14.06 -5.65 -6.93
N TRP A 289 13.98 -4.34 -7.10
CA TRP A 289 12.71 -3.63 -7.22
C TRP A 289 11.96 -3.99 -8.49
N GLY A 290 12.65 -4.01 -9.63
CA GLY A 290 12.05 -4.38 -10.90
C GLY A 290 11.52 -5.81 -10.89
N GLN A 291 12.32 -6.76 -10.36
CA GLN A 291 11.90 -8.15 -10.33
C GLN A 291 10.82 -8.43 -9.26
N ARG A 292 10.76 -7.65 -8.17
CA ARG A 292 9.62 -7.67 -7.23
C ARG A 292 8.34 -7.13 -7.86
N ALA A 293 8.41 -6.03 -8.59
CA ALA A 293 7.27 -5.48 -9.32
C ALA A 293 6.74 -6.47 -10.38
N LEU A 294 7.63 -7.12 -11.12
CA LEU A 294 7.28 -8.18 -12.05
C LEU A 294 6.63 -9.38 -11.36
N LEU A 295 7.18 -9.81 -10.23
CA LEU A 295 6.60 -10.90 -9.44
C LEU A 295 5.20 -10.55 -8.94
N ALA A 296 4.97 -9.30 -8.48
CA ALA A 296 3.66 -8.84 -8.06
C ALA A 296 2.61 -8.95 -9.19
N ARG A 297 2.96 -8.54 -10.41
CA ARG A 297 2.10 -8.67 -11.58
C ARG A 297 1.76 -10.15 -11.84
N ARG A 298 2.75 -11.04 -11.82
CA ARG A 298 2.54 -12.48 -12.02
C ARG A 298 1.59 -13.08 -10.97
N LEU A 299 1.73 -12.67 -9.72
CA LEU A 299 0.90 -13.17 -8.62
C LEU A 299 -0.57 -12.74 -8.77
N VAL A 300 -0.85 -11.48 -9.10
CA VAL A 300 -2.23 -11.02 -9.31
C VAL A 300 -2.84 -11.61 -10.58
N GLU A 301 -2.06 -11.79 -11.64
CA GLU A 301 -2.48 -12.49 -12.87
C GLU A 301 -2.83 -13.96 -12.60
N ALA A 302 -2.15 -14.59 -11.63
CA ALA A 302 -2.45 -15.93 -11.15
C ALA A 302 -3.60 -16.00 -10.13
N GLY A 303 -4.18 -14.87 -9.69
CA GLY A 303 -5.37 -14.83 -8.83
C GLY A 303 -5.12 -14.43 -7.38
N THR A 304 -3.91 -14.01 -6.98
CA THR A 304 -3.68 -13.39 -5.68
C THR A 304 -4.45 -12.06 -5.59
N SER A 305 -5.17 -11.86 -4.50
CA SER A 305 -6.05 -10.70 -4.33
C SER A 305 -5.33 -9.46 -3.88
N PHE A 306 -4.34 -9.59 -3.00
CA PHE A 306 -3.58 -8.49 -2.45
C PHE A 306 -2.08 -8.82 -2.40
N VAL A 307 -1.27 -7.95 -2.95
CA VAL A 307 0.20 -8.13 -2.96
C VAL A 307 0.84 -6.87 -2.42
N THR A 308 1.70 -7.00 -1.38
CA THR A 308 2.53 -5.90 -0.88
C THR A 308 3.98 -6.13 -1.24
N MET A 309 4.57 -5.22 -2.02
CA MET A 309 5.99 -5.25 -2.37
C MET A 309 6.73 -4.08 -1.75
N GLN A 310 7.61 -4.36 -0.81
CA GLN A 310 8.47 -3.33 -0.22
C GLN A 310 9.63 -2.99 -1.17
N MET A 311 9.82 -1.69 -1.41
CA MET A 311 10.93 -1.15 -2.20
C MET A 311 12.03 -0.62 -1.27
N GLN A 312 12.67 -1.55 -0.54
CA GLN A 312 13.87 -1.31 0.25
C GLN A 312 15.08 -1.86 -0.48
N ASN A 313 16.22 -1.26 -0.28
CA ASN A 313 17.51 -1.68 -0.85
C ASN A 313 17.39 -2.28 -2.25
N PRO A 314 17.59 -1.50 -3.31
CA PRO A 314 17.39 -1.98 -4.68
C PRO A 314 18.38 -3.08 -5.10
N GLY A 315 19.43 -3.34 -4.30
CA GLY A 315 20.45 -4.33 -4.60
C GLY A 315 21.43 -3.87 -5.68
N ILE A 316 21.62 -2.56 -5.81
CA ILE A 316 22.60 -1.94 -6.70
C ILE A 316 23.74 -1.31 -5.90
N SER A 317 24.92 -1.19 -6.52
CA SER A 317 26.07 -0.51 -5.91
C SER A 317 25.77 0.95 -5.61
N GLY A 318 26.15 1.44 -4.44
CA GLY A 318 25.83 2.80 -3.98
C GLY A 318 24.38 3.00 -3.56
N GLY A 319 23.57 1.93 -3.53
CA GLY A 319 22.17 1.99 -3.17
C GLY A 319 21.94 2.28 -1.71
N ILE A 320 20.92 3.04 -1.45
CA ILE A 320 20.46 3.47 -0.14
C ILE A 320 19.47 2.45 0.39
N GLY A 321 19.41 2.25 1.72
CA GLY A 321 18.64 1.19 2.34
C GLY A 321 17.14 1.28 2.07
N ASN A 322 16.50 2.32 2.58
CA ASN A 322 15.06 2.60 2.45
C ASN A 322 14.82 4.04 1.99
N TRP A 323 13.56 4.50 2.00
CA TRP A 323 13.22 5.88 1.63
C TRP A 323 13.36 6.89 2.79
N ASP A 324 13.89 6.43 3.93
CA ASP A 324 14.12 7.26 5.11
C ASP A 324 15.44 8.02 5.00
N ILE A 325 15.51 8.95 4.06
CA ILE A 325 16.71 9.73 3.80
C ILE A 325 16.65 11.08 4.53
N HIS A 326 17.45 11.20 5.58
CA HIS A 326 17.71 12.42 6.30
C HIS A 326 19.09 12.97 5.94
N ALA A 327 19.32 14.26 6.14
CA ALA A 327 20.64 14.87 5.93
C ALA A 327 21.75 14.15 6.72
N VAL A 328 21.45 13.63 7.90
CA VAL A 328 22.41 12.84 8.70
C VAL A 328 22.78 11.49 8.06
N ASN A 329 21.90 10.92 7.25
CA ASN A 329 22.08 9.60 6.63
C ASN A 329 22.71 9.69 5.24
N GLY A 330 22.40 10.74 4.49
CA GLY A 330 22.89 10.89 3.12
C GLY A 330 22.50 12.24 2.49
N HIS A 331 23.08 12.49 1.34
CA HIS A 331 22.84 13.70 0.57
C HIS A 331 21.58 13.56 -0.27
N LEU A 332 20.60 14.44 -0.11
CA LEU A 332 19.27 14.38 -0.74
C LEU A 332 19.32 14.13 -2.26
N TYR A 333 20.12 14.87 -2.98
CA TYR A 333 20.18 14.80 -4.45
C TYR A 333 21.01 13.64 -4.96
N ASP A 334 22.04 13.21 -4.23
CA ASP A 334 22.83 12.04 -4.62
C ASP A 334 21.99 10.77 -4.45
N ASP A 335 21.20 10.70 -3.35
CA ASP A 335 20.20 9.65 -3.16
C ASP A 335 19.16 9.66 -4.30
N ALA A 336 18.57 10.82 -4.57
CA ALA A 336 17.55 10.94 -5.62
C ALA A 336 18.09 10.47 -6.98
N LYS A 337 19.31 10.89 -7.38
CA LYS A 337 19.95 10.50 -8.64
C LYS A 337 20.24 9.00 -8.72
N ALA A 338 20.57 8.35 -7.61
CA ALA A 338 20.81 6.92 -7.55
C ALA A 338 19.50 6.12 -7.52
N ARG A 339 18.51 6.56 -6.77
CA ARG A 339 17.27 5.84 -6.45
C ARG A 339 16.19 5.99 -7.52
N LEU A 340 15.91 7.23 -7.93
CA LEU A 340 14.75 7.52 -8.77
C LEU A 340 14.81 6.85 -10.15
N PRO A 341 15.95 6.74 -10.86
CA PRO A 341 15.98 5.99 -12.12
C PRO A 341 15.67 4.50 -11.98
N VAL A 342 16.07 3.87 -10.86
CA VAL A 342 15.75 2.47 -10.56
C VAL A 342 14.26 2.29 -10.27
N PHE A 343 13.70 3.20 -9.51
CA PHE A 343 12.27 3.28 -9.22
C PHE A 343 11.46 3.56 -10.48
N ASP A 344 11.90 4.51 -11.30
CA ASP A 344 11.30 4.89 -12.57
C ASP A 344 11.12 3.68 -13.48
N LYS A 345 12.18 2.91 -13.66
CA LYS A 345 12.16 1.71 -14.50
C LYS A 345 11.20 0.64 -13.98
N ALA A 346 11.20 0.38 -12.69
CA ALA A 346 10.39 -0.67 -12.08
C ALA A 346 8.88 -0.36 -12.16
N ILE A 347 8.48 0.85 -11.77
CA ILE A 347 7.07 1.21 -11.66
C ILE A 347 6.44 1.55 -13.00
N SER A 348 7.15 2.26 -13.86
CA SER A 348 6.66 2.53 -15.23
C SER A 348 6.42 1.23 -16.00
N ALA A 349 7.33 0.25 -15.85
CA ALA A 349 7.16 -1.07 -16.46
C ALA A 349 5.96 -1.82 -15.89
N LEU A 350 5.73 -1.76 -14.57
CA LEU A 350 4.57 -2.38 -13.92
C LEU A 350 3.26 -1.78 -14.45
N VAL A 351 3.14 -0.46 -14.45
CA VAL A 351 1.96 0.25 -14.95
C VAL A 351 1.72 -0.11 -16.41
N ASP A 352 2.74 0.01 -17.26
CA ASP A 352 2.61 -0.28 -18.68
C ASP A 352 2.23 -1.74 -18.96
N ASP A 353 2.82 -2.71 -18.26
CA ASP A 353 2.55 -4.14 -18.44
C ASP A 353 1.12 -4.54 -18.01
N ILE A 354 0.59 -3.93 -16.93
CA ILE A 354 -0.81 -4.10 -16.52
C ILE A 354 -1.76 -3.69 -17.64
N TYR A 355 -1.55 -2.55 -18.28
CA TYR A 355 -2.37 -2.08 -19.40
C TYR A 355 -2.17 -2.90 -20.66
N GLN A 356 -0.93 -3.24 -21.02
CA GLN A 356 -0.65 -4.06 -22.21
C GLN A 356 -1.27 -5.46 -22.16
N ARG A 357 -1.48 -5.98 -20.95
CA ARG A 357 -2.13 -7.28 -20.70
C ARG A 357 -3.65 -7.19 -20.52
N GLY A 358 -4.24 -5.99 -20.58
CA GLY A 358 -5.66 -5.78 -20.33
C GLY A 358 -6.09 -6.09 -18.90
N LEU A 359 -5.15 -5.97 -17.95
CA LEU A 359 -5.41 -6.19 -16.52
C LEU A 359 -5.86 -4.91 -15.79
N ASP A 360 -5.82 -3.76 -16.45
CA ASP A 360 -6.10 -2.44 -15.90
C ASP A 360 -7.48 -2.30 -15.25
N LYS A 361 -8.48 -3.07 -15.73
CA LYS A 361 -9.82 -3.10 -15.12
C LYS A 361 -9.90 -3.95 -13.84
N LYS A 362 -8.98 -4.91 -13.68
CA LYS A 362 -9.00 -5.92 -12.62
C LYS A 362 -7.87 -5.78 -11.61
N VAL A 363 -6.87 -4.98 -11.90
CA VAL A 363 -5.70 -4.80 -11.04
C VAL A 363 -5.50 -3.32 -10.75
N MET A 364 -5.54 -2.99 -9.47
CA MET A 364 -5.19 -1.67 -8.96
C MET A 364 -3.75 -1.67 -8.46
N VAL A 365 -2.93 -0.74 -8.92
CA VAL A 365 -1.58 -0.48 -8.41
C VAL A 365 -1.62 0.76 -7.54
N ILE A 366 -1.10 0.66 -6.33
CA ILE A 366 -0.94 1.77 -5.37
C ILE A 366 0.54 1.88 -5.03
N VAL A 367 1.12 3.08 -5.17
CA VAL A 367 2.50 3.35 -4.77
C VAL A 367 2.49 4.43 -3.70
N ALA A 368 2.92 4.08 -2.50
CA ALA A 368 2.85 4.95 -1.33
C ALA A 368 3.93 4.61 -0.30
N GLY A 369 4.24 5.57 0.56
CA GLY A 369 4.94 5.35 1.83
C GLY A 369 4.07 5.77 2.99
N GLU A 370 4.65 5.84 4.18
CA GLU A 370 3.94 6.19 5.41
C GLU A 370 3.66 7.69 5.57
N PHE A 371 4.45 8.56 4.96
CA PHE A 371 4.34 10.03 4.95
C PHE A 371 5.24 10.64 3.87
N GLY A 372 5.18 11.95 3.69
CA GLY A 372 6.11 12.71 2.86
C GLY A 372 7.31 13.24 3.65
N ARG A 373 7.98 14.26 3.10
CA ARG A 373 9.17 14.87 3.71
C ARG A 373 8.98 16.37 3.89
N THR A 374 9.69 16.95 4.87
CA THR A 374 9.59 18.39 5.15
C THR A 374 9.77 19.21 3.88
N PRO A 375 8.84 20.13 3.59
CA PRO A 375 8.94 20.96 2.39
C PRO A 375 10.21 21.83 2.36
N ARG A 376 10.64 22.34 3.53
CA ARG A 376 11.91 23.04 3.66
C ARG A 376 13.05 22.05 3.81
N ILE A 377 14.09 22.21 3.02
CA ILE A 377 15.35 21.47 3.12
C ILE A 377 16.04 21.85 4.43
N ASN A 378 16.47 20.85 5.18
CA ASN A 378 17.17 21.00 6.45
C ASN A 378 18.59 20.45 6.34
N PRO A 379 19.60 21.31 6.02
CA PRO A 379 20.98 20.86 5.95
C PRO A 379 21.51 20.46 7.32
N GLN A 380 22.18 19.31 7.39
CA GLN A 380 22.81 18.82 8.61
C GLN A 380 24.16 18.18 8.28
N LYS A 381 25.02 18.03 9.29
CA LYS A 381 26.28 17.32 9.15
C LYS A 381 26.03 15.82 9.02
N GLY A 382 26.46 15.23 7.92
CA GLY A 382 26.32 13.81 7.67
C GLY A 382 27.10 12.97 8.67
N THR A 383 26.50 11.90 9.17
CA THR A 383 27.13 10.98 10.13
C THR A 383 28.39 10.32 9.53
N SER A 384 28.29 9.88 8.28
CA SER A 384 29.41 9.22 7.57
C SER A 384 30.27 10.22 6.80
N SER A 385 29.66 11.16 6.06
CA SER A 385 30.36 12.12 5.20
C SER A 385 31.12 13.19 5.97
N LYS A 386 30.72 13.49 7.22
CA LYS A 386 31.27 14.56 8.08
C LYS A 386 31.16 15.98 7.53
N VAL A 387 30.44 16.17 6.42
CA VAL A 387 30.20 17.49 5.80
C VAL A 387 28.72 17.86 5.90
N MET A 388 28.44 19.17 5.77
CA MET A 388 27.07 19.69 5.68
C MET A 388 26.45 19.22 4.37
N GLN A 389 25.28 18.61 4.45
CA GLN A 389 24.58 18.10 3.28
C GLN A 389 23.06 18.32 3.41
N PRO A 390 22.35 18.55 2.28
CA PRO A 390 20.92 18.78 2.30
C PRO A 390 20.16 17.50 2.61
N GLY A 391 19.03 17.63 3.30
CA GLY A 391 18.09 16.54 3.56
C GLY A 391 16.71 17.06 3.91
N ARG A 392 15.77 16.15 4.07
CA ARG A 392 14.42 16.45 4.53
C ARG A 392 14.02 15.46 5.62
N ASP A 393 13.29 15.94 6.61
CA ASP A 393 12.84 15.15 7.76
C ASP A 393 11.43 14.57 7.52
N HIS A 394 10.92 13.77 8.46
CA HIS A 394 9.57 13.21 8.38
C HIS A 394 8.51 14.31 8.35
N TYR A 395 7.57 14.20 7.43
CA TYR A 395 6.49 15.16 7.31
C TYR A 395 5.17 14.51 6.89
N PRO A 396 4.23 14.30 7.84
CA PRO A 396 2.93 13.74 7.54
C PRO A 396 1.92 14.75 7.00
N GLY A 397 2.25 16.05 7.01
CA GLY A 397 1.36 17.12 6.57
C GLY A 397 1.11 17.19 5.07
N ALA A 398 1.96 16.52 4.26
CA ALA A 398 1.77 16.37 2.82
C ALA A 398 2.51 15.14 2.31
N MET A 399 1.86 14.36 1.44
CA MET A 399 2.47 13.25 0.72
C MET A 399 1.76 13.01 -0.62
N SER A 400 2.46 12.39 -1.55
CA SER A 400 1.89 12.00 -2.84
C SER A 400 1.73 10.49 -2.93
N VAL A 401 0.61 10.05 -3.51
CA VAL A 401 0.33 8.64 -3.78
C VAL A 401 0.03 8.49 -5.27
N LEU A 402 0.66 7.51 -5.92
CA LEU A 402 0.33 7.12 -7.27
C LEU A 402 -0.69 5.97 -7.22
N VAL A 403 -1.74 6.08 -8.03
CA VAL A 403 -2.74 5.01 -8.24
C VAL A 403 -2.96 4.76 -9.72
N SER A 404 -3.07 3.49 -10.11
CA SER A 404 -3.22 3.08 -11.50
C SER A 404 -4.14 1.87 -11.64
N GLY A 405 -4.85 1.73 -12.74
CA GLY A 405 -5.72 0.59 -13.00
C GLY A 405 -6.98 0.54 -12.14
N GLY A 406 -7.49 -0.65 -11.84
CA GLY A 406 -8.73 -0.83 -11.08
C GLY A 406 -9.98 -0.31 -11.77
N GLY A 407 -9.95 -0.10 -13.09
CA GLY A 407 -11.06 0.45 -13.86
C GLY A 407 -11.28 1.95 -13.67
N MET A 408 -10.32 2.65 -13.06
CA MET A 408 -10.42 4.12 -12.87
C MET A 408 -10.09 4.88 -14.15
N GLU A 409 -10.65 6.07 -14.30
CA GLU A 409 -10.13 7.08 -15.21
C GLU A 409 -8.77 7.56 -14.70
N THR A 410 -7.78 7.64 -15.60
CA THR A 410 -6.39 7.95 -15.25
C THR A 410 -5.85 9.16 -16.01
N GLY A 411 -4.61 9.59 -15.71
CA GLY A 411 -4.00 10.76 -16.29
C GLY A 411 -4.30 12.05 -15.52
N GLN A 412 -4.69 11.96 -14.26
CA GLN A 412 -5.13 13.11 -13.46
C GLN A 412 -4.19 13.38 -12.29
N VAL A 413 -4.09 14.66 -11.93
CA VAL A 413 -3.58 15.11 -10.64
C VAL A 413 -4.78 15.45 -9.74
N ILE A 414 -4.87 14.80 -8.59
CA ILE A 414 -5.99 14.95 -7.66
C ILE A 414 -5.49 15.72 -6.44
N GLY A 415 -6.08 16.91 -6.25
CA GLY A 415 -5.65 17.84 -5.21
C GLY A 415 -4.28 18.47 -5.48
N GLU A 416 -3.94 19.42 -4.64
CA GLU A 416 -2.64 20.11 -4.68
C GLU A 416 -2.20 20.48 -3.27
N THR A 417 -0.93 20.78 -3.11
CA THR A 417 -0.42 21.40 -1.89
C THR A 417 -0.14 22.88 -2.13
N THR A 418 0.01 23.64 -1.03
CA THR A 418 0.39 25.06 -1.08
C THR A 418 1.62 25.29 -1.98
N ALA A 419 1.87 26.55 -2.39
CA ALA A 419 3.01 26.94 -3.24
C ALA A 419 4.38 26.50 -2.71
N LYS A 420 4.50 26.20 -1.43
CA LYS A 420 5.72 25.65 -0.79
C LYS A 420 5.62 24.16 -0.46
N GLY A 421 4.57 23.46 -0.87
CA GLY A 421 4.41 22.03 -0.61
C GLY A 421 4.09 21.67 0.85
N VAL A 422 3.58 22.63 1.64
CA VAL A 422 3.45 22.45 3.10
C VAL A 422 2.24 21.62 3.50
N ARG A 423 1.11 21.79 2.84
CA ARG A 423 -0.14 21.06 3.14
C ARG A 423 -1.12 21.20 1.98
N PRO A 424 -2.05 20.25 1.85
CA PRO A 424 -3.19 20.39 0.96
C PRO A 424 -4.09 21.56 1.31
#